data_f3fded814cf1d6ba12852c196a7a0d89
#
_entry.id   f3fded814cf1d6ba12852c196a7a0d89
#
_cell.length_a   1.000
_cell.length_b   1.000
_cell.length_c   1.000
_cell.angle_alpha   90.00
_cell.angle_beta   90.00
_cell.angle_gamma   90.00
#
_symmetry.space_group_name_H-M   'P 1'
#
loop_
_entity.id
_entity.type
_entity.pdbx_description
1 polymer ?
#
loop_
_entity_poly.entity_id
_entity_poly.type
_entity_poly.pdbx_seq_one_letter_code
_entity_poly.pdbx_strand_id
1 'polypeptide(L)'
;MGKNEQKEKLNMNLSEKIFNERRKLGLSQEQFAEKMQISRQAVSKWEAGQSTPDLDKIVLMSQIFGVSTDYLLKETVDTVENTESTIAGDSIYDSSNSRKSDMADAEFNERSENNSENTRENNFRKELTKNEVDSYMEVREKSGKRIAIGVCLCLLSFVFSCIAIMITKRLGAPEDIQDTAAGTVMFLLLGTAVMLFIMSGLRLHIYEYLEKEDFLLPDDIKLLITDKKKEYQEIFNIHITIGVILVILAVVLCMLAETFLGYTTMKDYTDEVQGIIMFGVLAVSVFLFVQAGIRMGTYNILLQEQDYTKDKKLAKREGADRMGQIAGIYWCLMCAIYLGFSFYTNDWGRSWILWPVAGCAFGAIAVAVSLKHPRK
;
A
#
# COMPACT_ATOMS: atom_id res chain seq x y z
N MET A 1 56.09 -2.60 19.35
CA MET A 1 54.77 -3.01 19.85
C MET A 1 53.71 -2.12 19.20
N GLY A 2 53.19 -2.44 18.07
CA GLY A 2 52.22 -1.56 17.38
C GLY A 2 51.61 -2.10 16.08
N LYS A 3 52.23 -3.07 15.44
CA LYS A 3 51.71 -3.60 14.16
C LYS A 3 50.80 -4.84 14.28
N ASN A 4 50.88 -5.58 15.39
CA ASN A 4 50.01 -6.74 15.63
C ASN A 4 48.62 -6.34 16.19
N GLU A 5 48.52 -5.29 17.02
CA GLU A 5 47.23 -4.81 17.51
C GLU A 5 46.34 -4.18 16.43
N GLN A 6 46.92 -3.58 15.38
CA GLN A 6 46.14 -3.05 14.26
C GLN A 6 45.62 -4.16 13.32
N LYS A 7 46.32 -5.28 13.19
CA LYS A 7 45.87 -6.42 12.38
C LYS A 7 44.75 -7.22 13.06
N GLU A 8 44.71 -7.30 14.39
CA GLU A 8 43.67 -7.98 15.12
C GLU A 8 42.31 -7.20 15.06
N LYS A 9 42.38 -5.86 14.98
CA LYS A 9 41.18 -5.01 14.81
C LYS A 9 40.50 -5.11 13.43
N LEU A 10 41.20 -5.69 12.43
CA LEU A 10 40.73 -5.70 11.05
C LEU A 10 39.82 -6.89 10.69
N ASN A 11 39.65 -7.87 11.58
CA ASN A 11 38.93 -9.11 11.27
C ASN A 11 37.90 -9.50 12.33
N MET A 12 37.30 -8.52 13.01
CA MET A 12 36.25 -8.75 14.02
C MET A 12 34.86 -8.80 13.39
N ASN A 13 34.07 -9.80 13.79
CA ASN A 13 32.67 -9.86 13.42
C ASN A 13 31.82 -8.85 14.22
N LEU A 14 30.56 -8.64 13.81
CA LEU A 14 29.66 -7.66 14.43
C LEU A 14 29.50 -7.89 15.94
N SER A 15 29.37 -9.14 16.39
CA SER A 15 29.20 -9.47 17.82
C SER A 15 30.41 -9.10 18.66
N GLU A 16 31.62 -9.34 18.14
CA GLU A 16 32.86 -8.96 18.79
C GLU A 16 33.04 -7.42 18.85
N LYS A 17 32.63 -6.71 17.79
CA LYS A 17 32.65 -5.25 17.78
C LYS A 17 31.70 -4.66 18.82
N ILE A 18 30.46 -5.16 18.90
CA ILE A 18 29.48 -4.73 19.91
C ILE A 18 30.05 -4.94 21.32
N PHE A 19 30.58 -6.13 21.59
CA PHE A 19 31.18 -6.46 22.88
C PHE A 19 32.36 -5.52 23.25
N ASN A 20 33.27 -5.28 22.30
CA ASN A 20 34.46 -4.48 22.52
C ASN A 20 34.13 -2.99 22.70
N GLU A 21 33.26 -2.43 21.87
CA GLU A 21 32.87 -1.02 21.98
C GLU A 21 32.08 -0.75 23.27
N ARG A 22 31.18 -1.65 23.68
CA ARG A 22 30.50 -1.54 24.97
C ARG A 22 31.49 -1.54 26.12
N ARG A 23 32.50 -2.45 26.11
CA ARG A 23 33.53 -2.54 27.15
C ARG A 23 34.44 -1.32 27.22
N LYS A 24 34.78 -0.74 26.06
CA LYS A 24 35.55 0.52 26.00
C LYS A 24 34.82 1.67 26.68
N LEU A 25 33.51 1.71 26.59
CA LEU A 25 32.67 2.70 27.29
C LEU A 25 32.40 2.36 28.76
N GLY A 26 32.92 1.24 29.28
CA GLY A 26 32.74 0.79 30.65
C GLY A 26 31.31 0.37 31.01
N LEU A 27 30.44 0.14 30.01
CA LEU A 27 29.03 -0.19 30.23
C LEU A 27 28.85 -1.68 30.54
N SER A 28 27.99 -2.01 31.52
CA SER A 28 27.48 -3.38 31.69
C SER A 28 26.47 -3.72 30.57
N GLN A 29 26.18 -5.00 30.33
CA GLN A 29 25.13 -5.40 29.39
C GLN A 29 23.76 -4.80 29.74
N GLU A 30 23.47 -4.62 31.02
CA GLU A 30 22.24 -4.03 31.52
C GLU A 30 22.16 -2.53 31.24
N GLN A 31 23.23 -1.79 31.53
CA GLN A 31 23.33 -0.35 31.23
C GLN A 31 23.29 -0.05 29.72
N PHE A 32 23.88 -0.93 28.92
CA PHE A 32 23.82 -0.80 27.47
C PHE A 32 22.41 -1.10 26.94
N ALA A 33 21.75 -2.14 27.46
CA ALA A 33 20.37 -2.48 27.12
C ALA A 33 19.39 -1.33 27.47
N GLU A 34 19.59 -0.66 28.63
CA GLU A 34 18.80 0.50 29.01
C GLU A 34 18.97 1.67 28.04
N LYS A 35 20.22 2.01 27.66
CA LYS A 35 20.50 3.05 26.66
C LYS A 35 19.90 2.73 25.28
N MET A 36 19.85 1.46 24.92
CA MET A 36 19.29 0.96 23.66
C MET A 36 17.77 0.75 23.72
N GLN A 37 17.14 0.92 24.89
CA GLN A 37 15.72 0.64 25.14
C GLN A 37 15.29 -0.79 24.72
N ILE A 38 16.09 -1.78 25.11
CA ILE A 38 15.86 -3.20 24.82
C ILE A 38 16.10 -4.06 26.07
N SER A 39 15.83 -5.36 25.98
CA SER A 39 16.11 -6.28 27.07
C SER A 39 17.62 -6.63 27.15
N ARG A 40 18.15 -6.86 28.35
CA ARG A 40 19.50 -7.39 28.55
C ARG A 40 19.74 -8.68 27.76
N GLN A 41 18.71 -9.53 27.64
CA GLN A 41 18.81 -10.78 26.90
C GLN A 41 19.09 -10.56 25.40
N ALA A 42 18.56 -9.49 24.80
CA ALA A 42 18.83 -9.13 23.42
C ALA A 42 20.32 -8.77 23.22
N VAL A 43 20.87 -7.94 24.11
CA VAL A 43 22.31 -7.59 24.10
C VAL A 43 23.17 -8.83 24.25
N SER A 44 22.83 -9.73 25.19
CA SER A 44 23.57 -10.97 25.41
C SER A 44 23.57 -11.87 24.16
N LYS A 45 22.43 -11.99 23.46
CA LYS A 45 22.33 -12.77 22.22
C LYS A 45 23.13 -12.15 21.07
N TRP A 46 23.16 -10.82 20.98
CA TRP A 46 23.95 -10.12 19.96
C TRP A 46 25.46 -10.30 20.19
N GLU A 47 25.93 -10.16 21.42
CA GLU A 47 27.33 -10.38 21.78
C GLU A 47 27.77 -11.84 21.65
N ALA A 48 26.84 -12.79 21.81
CA ALA A 48 27.07 -14.22 21.61
C ALA A 48 26.93 -14.65 20.12
N GLY A 49 26.59 -13.74 19.21
CA GLY A 49 26.38 -14.07 17.80
C GLY A 49 25.13 -14.92 17.51
N GLN A 50 24.22 -15.07 18.50
CA GLN A 50 23.02 -15.90 18.38
C GLN A 50 21.86 -15.18 17.66
N SER A 51 21.93 -13.87 17.53
CA SER A 51 21.01 -13.04 16.77
C SER A 51 21.70 -11.77 16.28
N THR A 52 21.20 -11.21 15.19
CA THR A 52 21.70 -9.96 14.61
C THR A 52 20.76 -8.82 14.99
N PRO A 53 21.26 -7.66 15.40
CA PRO A 53 20.43 -6.48 15.63
C PRO A 53 19.87 -5.95 14.29
N ASP A 54 18.68 -5.36 14.36
CA ASP A 54 18.07 -4.67 13.22
C ASP A 54 18.88 -3.41 12.88
N LEU A 55 18.74 -2.94 11.64
CA LEU A 55 19.48 -1.79 11.12
C LEU A 55 19.32 -0.54 12.00
N ASP A 56 18.10 -0.28 12.48
CA ASP A 56 17.82 0.86 13.37
C ASP A 56 18.63 0.77 14.68
N LYS A 57 18.82 -0.45 15.19
CA LYS A 57 19.62 -0.68 16.38
C LYS A 57 21.12 -0.51 16.11
N ILE A 58 21.57 -0.87 14.91
CA ILE A 58 22.97 -0.64 14.49
C ILE A 58 23.26 0.85 14.36
N VAL A 59 22.33 1.63 13.82
CA VAL A 59 22.46 3.10 13.75
C VAL A 59 22.50 3.71 15.14
N LEU A 60 21.63 3.28 16.05
CA LEU A 60 21.64 3.76 17.44
C LEU A 60 22.93 3.36 18.16
N MET A 61 23.45 2.13 17.92
CA MET A 61 24.76 1.70 18.44
C MET A 61 25.91 2.58 17.93
N SER A 62 25.90 2.93 16.65
CA SER A 62 26.93 3.80 16.09
C SER A 62 27.00 5.16 16.78
N GLN A 63 25.84 5.72 17.15
CA GLN A 63 25.74 6.97 17.91
C GLN A 63 26.24 6.81 19.37
N ILE A 64 25.82 5.73 20.04
CA ILE A 64 26.22 5.46 21.42
C ILE A 64 27.71 5.17 21.53
N PHE A 65 28.27 4.42 20.57
CA PHE A 65 29.69 4.05 20.57
C PHE A 65 30.58 5.14 19.94
N GLY A 66 30.03 6.12 19.22
CA GLY A 66 30.80 7.14 18.51
C GLY A 66 31.61 6.60 17.33
N VAL A 67 31.11 5.52 16.69
CA VAL A 67 31.75 4.86 15.55
C VAL A 67 30.82 4.91 14.34
N SER A 68 31.39 4.78 13.12
CA SER A 68 30.54 4.72 11.90
C SER A 68 29.77 3.42 11.83
N THR A 69 28.57 3.44 11.20
CA THR A 69 27.81 2.23 10.88
C THR A 69 28.58 1.27 9.98
N ASP A 70 29.38 1.82 9.06
CA ASP A 70 30.30 1.07 8.21
C ASP A 70 31.31 0.24 9.01
N TYR A 71 31.85 0.81 10.08
CA TYR A 71 32.74 0.08 10.98
C TYR A 71 32.05 -1.11 11.63
N LEU A 72 30.79 -0.98 12.00
CA LEU A 72 30.03 -2.07 12.60
C LEU A 72 29.68 -3.16 11.59
N LEU A 73 29.33 -2.79 10.35
CA LEU A 73 28.78 -3.71 9.35
C LEU A 73 29.84 -4.40 8.46
N LYS A 74 30.99 -3.79 8.18
CA LYS A 74 32.00 -4.39 7.29
C LYS A 74 32.81 -5.45 8.02
N GLU A 75 32.76 -6.69 7.56
CA GLU A 75 33.54 -7.83 8.08
C GLU A 75 34.95 -7.91 7.53
N THR A 76 35.23 -7.34 6.34
CA THR A 76 36.56 -7.31 5.71
C THR A 76 36.77 -6.04 4.92
N VAL A 77 37.95 -5.45 5.04
CA VAL A 77 38.43 -4.41 4.12
C VAL A 77 39.31 -5.09 3.11
N ASP A 78 38.81 -5.31 1.90
CA ASP A 78 39.65 -5.57 0.73
C ASP A 78 40.41 -4.30 0.39
N THR A 79 41.70 -4.42 0.45
CA THR A 79 42.68 -3.40 0.05
C THR A 79 42.48 -3.10 -1.44
N VAL A 80 42.15 -1.86 -1.77
CA VAL A 80 42.44 -1.26 -3.04
C VAL A 80 43.31 -0.04 -2.81
N GLU A 81 44.50 -0.12 -3.44
CA GLU A 81 45.63 0.79 -3.38
C GLU A 81 45.30 2.23 -3.82
N ASN A 82 45.92 3.13 -3.09
CA ASN A 82 46.51 4.40 -3.47
C ASN A 82 46.02 5.16 -4.72
N THR A 83 45.59 6.39 -4.48
CA THR A 83 46.24 7.50 -5.21
C THR A 83 46.33 8.72 -4.27
N GLU A 84 47.56 8.99 -3.89
CA GLU A 84 48.00 10.28 -3.34
C GLU A 84 47.81 11.38 -4.38
N SER A 85 47.34 12.53 -3.98
CA SER A 85 47.87 13.78 -4.49
C SER A 85 47.81 14.89 -3.42
N THR A 86 48.96 15.10 -2.90
CA THR A 86 49.46 16.26 -2.19
C THR A 86 49.19 17.53 -2.96
N ILE A 87 48.68 18.57 -2.32
CA ILE A 87 49.17 19.95 -2.54
C ILE A 87 49.09 20.70 -1.20
N ALA A 88 50.26 21.12 -0.76
CA ALA A 88 50.50 22.04 0.34
C ALA A 88 50.60 23.47 -0.19
N GLY A 89 50.45 24.42 0.71
CA GLY A 89 50.89 25.82 0.61
C GLY A 89 49.75 26.80 0.43
N ASP A 90 49.66 27.87 1.05
CA ASP A 90 50.40 28.65 2.06
C ASP A 90 49.54 29.89 2.35
N SER A 91 49.65 30.41 3.53
CA SER A 91 49.01 31.61 4.06
C SER A 91 49.30 32.85 3.22
N ILE A 92 48.36 33.83 3.26
CA ILE A 92 48.66 35.23 3.62
C ILE A 92 47.34 36.02 3.86
N TYR A 93 47.27 36.73 4.98
CA TYR A 93 46.32 37.75 5.37
C TYR A 93 46.09 38.85 4.34
N ASP A 94 44.88 39.31 4.15
CA ASP A 94 44.62 40.73 4.30
C ASP A 94 43.16 41.03 4.68
N SER A 95 43.04 41.95 5.65
CA SER A 95 41.79 42.47 6.20
C SER A 95 41.30 43.61 5.34
N SER A 96 40.04 43.54 4.93
CA SER A 96 39.09 44.66 4.90
C SER A 96 38.05 44.52 3.77
N ASN A 97 36.88 43.97 4.09
CA ASN A 97 35.61 44.56 3.65
C ASN A 97 34.43 43.86 4.30
N SER A 98 34.14 44.29 5.51
CA SER A 98 32.92 43.94 6.21
C SER A 98 31.74 44.73 5.62
N ARG A 99 30.68 44.01 5.22
CA ARG A 99 29.26 44.41 5.13
C ARG A 99 28.49 44.03 3.85
N LYS A 100 29.00 43.09 3.03
CA LYS A 100 28.17 42.54 1.92
C LYS A 100 28.16 40.99 1.86
N SER A 101 28.79 40.30 2.82
CA SER A 101 28.88 38.84 2.82
C SER A 101 27.76 38.12 3.61
N ASP A 102 27.10 38.83 4.54
CA ASP A 102 26.18 38.16 5.46
C ASP A 102 24.87 37.67 4.82
N MET A 103 24.48 38.20 3.67
CA MET A 103 23.31 37.70 2.91
C MET A 103 23.66 36.55 1.94
N ALA A 104 24.87 36.56 1.38
CA ALA A 104 25.31 35.49 0.48
C ALA A 104 25.71 34.22 1.21
N ASP A 105 26.27 34.37 2.42
CA ASP A 105 26.68 33.25 3.26
C ASP A 105 25.48 32.55 3.92
N ALA A 106 24.41 33.30 4.24
CA ALA A 106 23.15 32.72 4.73
C ALA A 106 22.45 31.90 3.63
N GLU A 107 22.40 32.41 2.40
CA GLU A 107 21.76 31.71 1.26
C GLU A 107 22.59 30.50 0.78
N PHE A 108 23.92 30.57 0.92
CA PHE A 108 24.82 29.45 0.61
C PHE A 108 24.77 28.37 1.70
N ASN A 109 24.67 28.75 2.98
CA ASN A 109 24.52 27.79 4.08
C ASN A 109 23.14 27.11 4.07
N GLU A 110 22.04 27.82 3.83
CA GLU A 110 20.71 27.21 3.64
C GLU A 110 20.68 26.25 2.45
N ARG A 111 21.33 26.59 1.33
CA ARG A 111 21.46 25.66 0.19
C ARG A 111 22.36 24.46 0.49
N SER A 112 23.40 24.64 1.29
CA SER A 112 24.35 23.59 1.69
C SER A 112 23.71 22.65 2.72
N GLU A 113 22.93 23.16 3.67
CA GLU A 113 22.17 22.38 4.64
C GLU A 113 21.02 21.62 3.97
N ASN A 114 20.24 22.27 3.11
CA ASN A 114 19.19 21.60 2.33
C ASN A 114 19.74 20.52 1.37
N ASN A 115 20.93 20.71 0.79
CA ASN A 115 21.57 19.69 -0.02
C ASN A 115 22.13 18.53 0.83
N SER A 116 22.64 18.81 2.03
CA SER A 116 23.14 17.77 2.93
C SER A 116 22.02 16.97 3.59
N GLU A 117 20.88 17.59 3.90
CA GLU A 117 19.68 16.88 4.37
C GLU A 117 19.05 16.04 3.25
N ASN A 118 18.90 16.58 2.04
CA ASN A 118 18.42 15.81 0.89
C ASN A 118 19.36 14.63 0.53
N THR A 119 20.67 14.79 0.67
CA THR A 119 21.63 13.71 0.41
C THR A 119 21.59 12.67 1.53
N ARG A 120 21.37 13.06 2.79
CA ARG A 120 21.20 12.14 3.91
C ARG A 120 19.86 11.40 3.83
N GLU A 121 18.77 12.09 3.49
CA GLU A 121 17.45 11.49 3.30
C GLU A 121 17.43 10.51 2.11
N ASN A 122 18.14 10.79 1.03
CA ASN A 122 18.26 9.88 -0.12
C ASN A 122 19.07 8.61 0.19
N ASN A 123 20.06 8.65 1.09
CA ASN A 123 20.84 7.48 1.47
C ASN A 123 20.05 6.44 2.30
N PHE A 124 18.88 6.80 2.84
CA PHE A 124 18.03 5.88 3.61
C PHE A 124 16.87 5.29 2.79
N ARG A 125 16.64 5.75 1.56
CA ARG A 125 15.56 5.23 0.71
C ARG A 125 16.03 4.00 -0.05
N LYS A 126 15.21 2.95 -0.04
CA LYS A 126 15.47 1.76 -0.84
C LYS A 126 15.45 2.13 -2.32
N GLU A 127 16.53 1.90 -3.03
CA GLU A 127 16.60 2.01 -4.48
C GLU A 127 16.05 0.72 -5.11
N LEU A 128 15.09 0.86 -6.02
CA LEU A 128 14.47 -0.27 -6.70
C LEU A 128 15.33 -0.69 -7.92
N THR A 129 15.63 -1.97 -7.96
CA THR A 129 16.29 -2.55 -9.13
C THR A 129 15.29 -2.82 -10.26
N LYS A 130 15.76 -2.86 -11.50
CA LYS A 130 14.94 -3.18 -12.67
C LYS A 130 14.20 -4.52 -12.50
N ASN A 131 14.87 -5.53 -11.96
CA ASN A 131 14.28 -6.85 -11.73
C ASN A 131 13.14 -6.83 -10.70
N GLU A 132 13.26 -6.01 -9.64
CA GLU A 132 12.19 -5.84 -8.65
C GLU A 132 10.97 -5.13 -9.27
N VAL A 133 11.21 -4.11 -10.09
CA VAL A 133 10.14 -3.40 -10.81
C VAL A 133 9.42 -4.33 -11.79
N ASP A 134 10.13 -5.08 -12.60
CA ASP A 134 9.55 -6.03 -13.57
C ASP A 134 8.78 -7.14 -12.84
N SER A 135 9.31 -7.68 -11.74
CA SER A 135 8.64 -8.68 -10.90
C SER A 135 7.35 -8.12 -10.28
N TYR A 136 7.39 -6.89 -9.77
CA TYR A 136 6.21 -6.22 -9.23
C TYR A 136 5.15 -6.01 -10.31
N MET A 137 5.51 -5.52 -11.48
CA MET A 137 4.59 -5.32 -12.59
C MET A 137 3.93 -6.63 -13.03
N GLU A 138 4.69 -7.72 -13.12
CA GLU A 138 4.16 -9.04 -13.47
C GLU A 138 3.18 -9.59 -12.42
N VAL A 139 3.56 -9.50 -11.12
CA VAL A 139 2.68 -9.94 -10.02
C VAL A 139 1.41 -9.09 -9.98
N ARG A 140 1.53 -7.78 -10.16
CA ARG A 140 0.40 -6.84 -10.17
C ARG A 140 -0.53 -7.11 -11.35
N GLU A 141 -0.02 -7.38 -12.54
CA GLU A 141 -0.82 -7.74 -13.71
C GLU A 141 -1.58 -9.07 -13.51
N LYS A 142 -0.89 -10.12 -13.04
CA LYS A 142 -1.52 -11.42 -12.77
C LYS A 142 -2.58 -11.34 -11.67
N SER A 143 -2.28 -10.63 -10.57
CA SER A 143 -3.22 -10.43 -9.48
C SER A 143 -4.38 -9.53 -9.89
N GLY A 144 -4.13 -8.50 -10.68
CA GLY A 144 -5.16 -7.61 -11.22
C GLY A 144 -6.19 -8.35 -12.09
N LYS A 145 -5.73 -9.24 -12.96
CA LYS A 145 -6.62 -10.10 -13.78
C LYS A 145 -7.49 -11.00 -12.88
N ARG A 146 -6.92 -11.60 -11.82
CA ARG A 146 -7.69 -12.43 -10.88
C ARG A 146 -8.72 -11.63 -10.09
N ILE A 147 -8.34 -10.42 -9.64
CA ILE A 147 -9.26 -9.51 -8.96
C ILE A 147 -10.41 -9.12 -9.90
N ALA A 148 -10.10 -8.75 -11.14
CA ALA A 148 -11.13 -8.41 -12.13
C ALA A 148 -12.08 -9.59 -12.41
N ILE A 149 -11.55 -10.81 -12.55
CA ILE A 149 -12.34 -12.04 -12.70
C ILE A 149 -13.18 -12.29 -11.45
N GLY A 150 -12.63 -12.12 -10.25
CA GLY A 150 -13.35 -12.28 -8.99
C GLY A 150 -14.55 -11.32 -8.87
N VAL A 151 -14.35 -10.04 -9.20
CA VAL A 151 -15.45 -9.05 -9.22
C VAL A 151 -16.49 -9.40 -10.26
N CYS A 152 -16.05 -9.86 -11.46
CA CYS A 152 -16.94 -10.32 -12.51
C CYS A 152 -17.77 -11.52 -12.04
N LEU A 153 -17.15 -12.51 -11.37
CA LEU A 153 -17.86 -13.66 -10.80
C LEU A 153 -18.90 -13.28 -9.75
N CYS A 154 -18.63 -12.25 -8.94
CA CYS A 154 -19.64 -11.72 -8.01
C CYS A 154 -20.89 -11.21 -8.75
N LEU A 155 -20.73 -10.50 -9.87
CA LEU A 155 -21.86 -10.02 -10.67
C LEU A 155 -22.53 -11.15 -11.46
N LEU A 156 -21.73 -12.05 -12.02
CA LEU A 156 -22.24 -13.22 -12.74
C LEU A 156 -22.97 -14.20 -11.81
N SER A 157 -22.71 -14.19 -10.49
CA SER A 157 -23.46 -15.02 -9.54
C SER A 157 -24.97 -14.71 -9.57
N PHE A 158 -25.32 -13.44 -9.75
CA PHE A 158 -26.73 -13.03 -9.92
C PHE A 158 -27.30 -13.52 -11.25
N VAL A 159 -26.52 -13.45 -12.34
CA VAL A 159 -26.92 -13.96 -13.67
C VAL A 159 -27.23 -15.45 -13.59
N PHE A 160 -26.31 -16.24 -13.01
CA PHE A 160 -26.52 -17.68 -12.89
C PHE A 160 -27.64 -18.04 -11.90
N SER A 161 -27.88 -17.22 -10.87
CA SER A 161 -29.02 -17.34 -9.97
C SER A 161 -30.33 -17.16 -10.74
N CYS A 162 -30.45 -16.12 -11.56
CA CYS A 162 -31.64 -15.91 -12.42
C CYS A 162 -31.85 -17.09 -13.40
N ILE A 163 -30.78 -17.59 -14.00
CA ILE A 163 -30.83 -18.76 -14.90
C ILE A 163 -31.34 -20.00 -14.13
N ALA A 164 -30.87 -20.23 -12.89
CA ALA A 164 -31.31 -21.35 -12.06
C ALA A 164 -32.81 -21.25 -11.74
N ILE A 165 -33.32 -20.04 -11.42
CA ILE A 165 -34.76 -19.80 -11.22
C ILE A 165 -35.53 -20.12 -12.51
N MET A 166 -35.08 -19.61 -13.67
CA MET A 166 -35.77 -19.89 -14.94
C MET A 166 -35.85 -21.37 -15.26
N ILE A 167 -34.78 -22.14 -15.04
CA ILE A 167 -34.72 -23.57 -15.29
C ILE A 167 -35.68 -24.31 -14.34
N THR A 168 -35.61 -24.06 -13.04
CA THR A 168 -36.43 -24.73 -12.03
C THR A 168 -37.92 -24.37 -12.17
N LYS A 169 -38.23 -23.11 -12.50
CA LYS A 169 -39.61 -22.65 -12.82
C LYS A 169 -40.16 -23.35 -14.04
N ARG A 170 -39.35 -23.52 -15.09
CA ARG A 170 -39.74 -24.26 -16.30
C ARG A 170 -40.00 -25.75 -16.04
N LEU A 171 -39.31 -26.35 -15.08
CA LEU A 171 -39.50 -27.72 -14.63
C LEU A 171 -40.69 -27.90 -13.70
N GLY A 172 -41.42 -26.82 -13.36
CA GLY A 172 -42.57 -26.82 -12.45
C GLY A 172 -42.20 -27.06 -10.99
N ALA A 173 -40.97 -26.74 -10.60
CA ALA A 173 -40.51 -26.87 -9.21
C ALA A 173 -41.22 -25.88 -8.28
N PRO A 174 -41.52 -26.23 -7.02
CA PRO A 174 -42.03 -25.29 -6.03
C PRO A 174 -41.06 -24.13 -5.79
N GLU A 175 -41.57 -22.96 -5.33
CA GLU A 175 -40.78 -21.76 -5.09
C GLU A 175 -39.60 -21.98 -4.13
N ASP A 176 -39.78 -22.76 -3.07
CA ASP A 176 -38.72 -23.11 -2.10
C ASP A 176 -37.51 -23.79 -2.79
N ILE A 177 -37.77 -24.65 -3.81
CA ILE A 177 -36.72 -25.31 -4.56
C ILE A 177 -36.05 -24.33 -5.53
N GLN A 178 -36.81 -23.41 -6.13
CA GLN A 178 -36.26 -22.37 -7.01
C GLN A 178 -35.30 -21.47 -6.24
N ASP A 179 -35.71 -20.99 -5.06
CA ASP A 179 -34.88 -20.11 -4.20
C ASP A 179 -33.64 -20.84 -3.67
N THR A 180 -33.80 -22.11 -3.27
CA THR A 180 -32.67 -22.92 -2.81
C THR A 180 -31.64 -23.16 -3.92
N ALA A 181 -32.09 -23.46 -5.13
CA ALA A 181 -31.22 -23.68 -6.26
C ALA A 181 -30.45 -22.38 -6.62
N ALA A 182 -31.17 -21.25 -6.69
CA ALA A 182 -30.60 -19.93 -6.95
C ALA A 182 -29.57 -19.54 -5.91
N GLY A 183 -29.90 -19.66 -4.62
CA GLY A 183 -29.03 -19.38 -3.51
C GLY A 183 -27.76 -20.27 -3.52
N THR A 184 -27.93 -21.57 -3.78
CA THR A 184 -26.80 -22.50 -3.84
C THR A 184 -25.79 -22.09 -4.94
N VAL A 185 -26.26 -21.81 -6.15
CA VAL A 185 -25.40 -21.37 -7.25
C VAL A 185 -24.71 -20.05 -6.92
N MET A 186 -25.45 -19.10 -6.37
CA MET A 186 -24.92 -17.80 -5.96
C MET A 186 -23.78 -17.95 -4.94
N PHE A 187 -23.98 -18.71 -3.86
CA PHE A 187 -22.98 -18.88 -2.80
C PHE A 187 -21.74 -19.64 -3.29
N LEU A 188 -21.87 -20.62 -4.18
CA LEU A 188 -20.72 -21.31 -4.77
C LEU A 188 -19.85 -20.36 -5.61
N LEU A 189 -20.45 -19.51 -6.41
CA LEU A 189 -19.72 -18.54 -7.23
C LEU A 189 -19.09 -17.43 -6.38
N LEU A 190 -19.81 -16.92 -5.37
CA LEU A 190 -19.26 -15.95 -4.42
C LEU A 190 -18.10 -16.55 -3.63
N GLY A 191 -18.17 -17.79 -3.17
CA GLY A 191 -17.07 -18.49 -2.50
C GLY A 191 -15.83 -18.59 -3.39
N THR A 192 -16.02 -18.89 -4.67
CA THR A 192 -14.93 -18.91 -5.67
C THR A 192 -14.32 -17.51 -5.86
N ALA A 193 -15.13 -16.46 -5.94
CA ALA A 193 -14.66 -15.08 -6.06
C ALA A 193 -13.84 -14.65 -4.82
N VAL A 194 -14.31 -14.98 -3.61
CA VAL A 194 -13.59 -14.70 -2.35
C VAL A 194 -12.23 -15.41 -2.34
N MET A 195 -12.16 -16.68 -2.78
CA MET A 195 -10.89 -17.40 -2.90
C MET A 195 -9.90 -16.66 -3.81
N LEU A 196 -10.37 -16.17 -4.97
CA LEU A 196 -9.52 -15.40 -5.88
C LEU A 196 -9.00 -14.08 -5.25
N PHE A 197 -9.83 -13.40 -4.46
CA PHE A 197 -9.42 -12.17 -3.75
C PHE A 197 -8.36 -12.47 -2.69
N ILE A 198 -8.55 -13.50 -1.88
CA ILE A 198 -7.58 -13.90 -0.86
C ILE A 198 -6.24 -14.26 -1.50
N MET A 199 -6.25 -15.10 -2.55
CA MET A 199 -5.01 -15.48 -3.26
C MET A 199 -4.29 -14.27 -3.89
N SER A 200 -5.05 -13.29 -4.38
CA SER A 200 -4.47 -12.08 -4.98
C SER A 200 -3.93 -11.15 -3.90
N GLY A 201 -4.67 -10.97 -2.81
CA GLY A 201 -4.26 -10.14 -1.67
C GLY A 201 -2.98 -10.62 -1.01
N LEU A 202 -2.86 -11.93 -0.74
CA LEU A 202 -1.64 -12.51 -0.16
C LEU A 202 -0.39 -12.29 -1.03
N ARG A 203 -0.53 -12.35 -2.36
CA ARG A 203 0.60 -12.08 -3.27
C ARG A 203 0.97 -10.61 -3.34
N LEU A 204 0.00 -9.71 -3.26
CA LEU A 204 0.23 -8.28 -3.30
C LEU A 204 0.79 -7.74 -1.99
N HIS A 205 0.50 -8.38 -0.86
CA HIS A 205 0.99 -7.98 0.46
C HIS A 205 2.53 -7.89 0.53
N ILE A 206 3.26 -8.73 -0.23
CA ILE A 206 4.73 -8.70 -0.29
C ILE A 206 5.25 -7.33 -0.80
N TYR A 207 4.46 -6.66 -1.65
CA TYR A 207 4.81 -5.38 -2.27
C TYR A 207 4.09 -4.18 -1.64
N GLU A 208 3.43 -4.37 -0.49
CA GLU A 208 2.68 -3.32 0.20
C GLU A 208 3.57 -2.13 0.59
N TYR A 209 4.86 -2.37 0.81
CA TYR A 209 5.83 -1.33 1.12
C TYR A 209 5.94 -0.28 0.00
N LEU A 210 5.74 -0.63 -1.28
CA LEU A 210 5.76 0.33 -2.40
C LEU A 210 4.59 1.34 -2.34
N GLU A 211 3.48 0.96 -1.72
CA GLU A 211 2.33 1.85 -1.52
C GLU A 211 2.49 2.74 -0.28
N LYS A 212 3.24 2.26 0.73
CA LYS A 212 3.35 2.91 2.05
C LYS A 212 4.62 3.71 2.23
N GLU A 213 5.74 3.25 1.67
CA GLU A 213 7.07 3.81 1.88
C GLU A 213 7.55 4.57 0.65
N ASP A 214 8.48 5.51 0.89
CA ASP A 214 9.18 6.19 -0.18
C ASP A 214 10.36 5.34 -0.65
N PHE A 215 10.57 5.29 -1.95
CA PHE A 215 11.67 4.60 -2.59
C PHE A 215 12.27 5.46 -3.69
N LEU A 216 13.51 5.16 -4.06
CA LEU A 216 14.18 5.79 -5.19
C LEU A 216 14.02 4.90 -6.43
N LEU A 217 13.63 5.52 -7.52
CA LEU A 217 13.55 4.88 -8.82
C LEU A 217 14.64 5.48 -9.71
N PRO A 218 15.57 4.68 -10.26
CA PRO A 218 16.57 5.14 -11.21
C PRO A 218 15.95 5.86 -12.41
N ASP A 219 16.61 6.89 -12.89
CA ASP A 219 16.04 7.76 -13.94
C ASP A 219 15.78 7.03 -15.26
N ASP A 220 16.60 6.05 -15.60
CA ASP A 220 16.43 5.18 -16.77
C ASP A 220 15.15 4.32 -16.66
N ILE A 221 14.89 3.75 -15.48
CA ILE A 221 13.68 2.96 -15.20
C ILE A 221 12.44 3.87 -15.14
N LYS A 222 12.58 5.05 -14.53
CA LYS A 222 11.51 6.04 -14.45
C LYS A 222 11.06 6.49 -15.84
N LEU A 223 12.00 6.76 -16.74
CA LEU A 223 11.71 7.12 -18.13
C LEU A 223 10.96 5.99 -18.85
N LEU A 224 11.45 4.75 -18.74
CA LEU A 224 10.83 3.58 -19.34
C LEU A 224 9.36 3.38 -18.86
N ILE A 225 9.11 3.55 -17.56
CA ILE A 225 7.76 3.40 -16.98
C ILE A 225 6.85 4.55 -17.43
N THR A 226 7.39 5.77 -17.54
CA THR A 226 6.65 6.93 -18.02
C THR A 226 6.19 6.74 -19.48
N ASP A 227 7.05 6.19 -20.32
CA ASP A 227 6.70 5.90 -21.72
C ASP A 227 5.64 4.81 -21.83
N LYS A 228 5.79 3.69 -21.07
CA LYS A 228 4.76 2.64 -20.97
C LYS A 228 3.42 3.18 -20.44
N LYS A 229 3.46 4.10 -19.49
CA LYS A 229 2.24 4.74 -18.96
C LYS A 229 1.54 5.58 -20.04
N LYS A 230 2.30 6.38 -20.81
CA LYS A 230 1.75 7.19 -21.91
C LYS A 230 1.09 6.32 -22.99
N GLU A 231 1.77 5.25 -23.40
CA GLU A 231 1.23 4.28 -24.36
C GLU A 231 -0.06 3.64 -23.83
N TYR A 232 -0.09 3.28 -22.56
CA TYR A 232 -1.27 2.67 -21.95
C TYR A 232 -2.42 3.67 -21.72
N GLN A 233 -2.15 4.97 -21.64
CA GLN A 233 -3.18 6.00 -21.40
C GLN A 233 -4.30 6.01 -22.43
N GLU A 234 -3.99 5.78 -23.69
CA GLU A 234 -5.01 5.68 -24.75
C GLU A 234 -5.89 4.46 -24.54
N ILE A 235 -5.29 3.31 -24.25
CA ILE A 235 -6.01 2.06 -23.96
C ILE A 235 -6.89 2.22 -22.72
N PHE A 236 -6.38 2.88 -21.68
CA PHE A 236 -7.14 3.19 -20.48
C PHE A 236 -8.38 4.03 -20.79
N ASN A 237 -8.24 5.10 -21.56
CA ASN A 237 -9.34 5.98 -21.93
C ASN A 237 -10.42 5.20 -22.74
N ILE A 238 -10.00 4.31 -23.65
CA ILE A 238 -10.91 3.46 -24.42
C ILE A 238 -11.68 2.51 -23.48
N HIS A 239 -11.01 1.84 -22.55
CA HIS A 239 -11.67 0.92 -21.60
C HIS A 239 -12.69 1.65 -20.71
N ILE A 240 -12.36 2.84 -20.23
CA ILE A 240 -13.29 3.65 -19.43
C ILE A 240 -14.48 4.08 -20.27
N THR A 241 -14.25 4.57 -21.50
CA THR A 241 -15.33 5.01 -22.39
C THR A 241 -16.29 3.86 -22.75
N ILE A 242 -15.74 2.71 -23.15
CA ILE A 242 -16.55 1.51 -23.47
C ILE A 242 -17.30 1.06 -22.20
N GLY A 243 -16.65 1.03 -21.04
CA GLY A 243 -17.29 0.65 -19.79
C GLY A 243 -18.50 1.54 -19.45
N VAL A 244 -18.36 2.85 -19.59
CA VAL A 244 -19.47 3.80 -19.34
C VAL A 244 -20.62 3.59 -20.34
N ILE A 245 -20.31 3.41 -21.63
CA ILE A 245 -21.32 3.13 -22.65
C ILE A 245 -22.07 1.84 -22.33
N LEU A 246 -21.37 0.78 -21.89
CA LEU A 246 -21.99 -0.49 -21.53
C LEU A 246 -22.92 -0.36 -20.32
N VAL A 247 -22.58 0.46 -19.30
CA VAL A 247 -23.46 0.73 -18.15
C VAL A 247 -24.76 1.39 -18.62
N ILE A 248 -24.65 2.41 -19.47
CA ILE A 248 -25.84 3.10 -20.01
C ILE A 248 -26.68 2.12 -20.86
N LEU A 249 -26.01 1.32 -21.69
CA LEU A 249 -26.66 0.34 -22.54
C LEU A 249 -27.41 -0.73 -21.71
N ALA A 250 -26.85 -1.17 -20.58
CA ALA A 250 -27.50 -2.11 -19.67
C ALA A 250 -28.87 -1.60 -19.21
N VAL A 251 -28.93 -0.33 -18.78
CA VAL A 251 -30.18 0.31 -18.35
C VAL A 251 -31.20 0.39 -19.49
N VAL A 252 -30.76 0.82 -20.67
CA VAL A 252 -31.63 0.93 -21.85
C VAL A 252 -32.18 -0.45 -22.25
N LEU A 253 -31.31 -1.48 -22.27
CA LEU A 253 -31.74 -2.83 -22.61
C LEU A 253 -32.75 -3.40 -21.59
N CYS A 254 -32.60 -3.11 -20.28
CA CYS A 254 -33.57 -3.49 -19.28
C CYS A 254 -34.94 -2.82 -19.50
N MET A 255 -34.97 -1.53 -19.80
CA MET A 255 -36.22 -0.83 -20.13
C MET A 255 -36.90 -1.40 -21.39
N LEU A 256 -36.10 -1.71 -22.40
CA LEU A 256 -36.61 -2.36 -23.62
C LEU A 256 -37.13 -3.77 -23.35
N ALA A 257 -36.42 -4.56 -22.55
CA ALA A 257 -36.80 -5.92 -22.18
C ALA A 257 -38.16 -5.94 -21.47
N GLU A 258 -38.42 -5.04 -20.54
CA GLU A 258 -39.71 -4.90 -19.86
C GLU A 258 -40.84 -4.67 -20.87
N THR A 259 -40.62 -3.75 -21.80
CA THR A 259 -41.64 -3.41 -22.81
C THR A 259 -41.91 -4.57 -23.77
N PHE A 260 -40.86 -5.21 -24.30
CA PHE A 260 -41.00 -6.27 -25.31
C PHE A 260 -41.50 -7.60 -24.71
N LEU A 261 -40.96 -8.01 -23.55
CA LEU A 261 -41.32 -9.27 -22.89
C LEU A 261 -42.75 -9.25 -22.37
N GLY A 262 -43.27 -8.09 -21.96
CA GLY A 262 -44.64 -7.92 -21.50
C GLY A 262 -45.70 -8.33 -22.54
N TYR A 263 -45.36 -8.35 -23.84
CA TYR A 263 -46.23 -8.76 -24.94
C TYR A 263 -45.98 -10.20 -25.45
N THR A 264 -45.05 -10.92 -24.84
CA THR A 264 -44.65 -12.27 -25.26
C THR A 264 -45.11 -13.35 -24.30
N THR A 265 -44.97 -14.62 -24.70
CA THR A 265 -45.14 -15.79 -23.81
C THR A 265 -44.08 -15.88 -22.70
N MET A 266 -43.08 -15.00 -22.73
CA MET A 266 -42.02 -14.90 -21.75
C MET A 266 -42.30 -13.92 -20.59
N LYS A 267 -43.52 -13.41 -20.50
CA LYS A 267 -43.94 -12.45 -19.48
C LYS A 267 -43.61 -12.92 -18.05
N ASP A 268 -43.78 -14.23 -17.78
CA ASP A 268 -43.51 -14.82 -16.47
C ASP A 268 -42.01 -14.89 -16.09
N TYR A 269 -41.12 -14.57 -17.03
CA TYR A 269 -39.66 -14.59 -16.84
C TYR A 269 -39.04 -13.20 -17.01
N THR A 270 -39.85 -12.14 -17.04
CA THR A 270 -39.37 -10.76 -17.31
C THR A 270 -38.31 -10.32 -16.32
N ASP A 271 -38.51 -10.58 -15.04
CA ASP A 271 -37.60 -10.16 -13.98
C ASP A 271 -36.26 -10.89 -14.06
N GLU A 272 -36.29 -12.20 -14.33
CA GLU A 272 -35.07 -13.00 -14.49
C GLU A 272 -34.28 -12.57 -15.72
N VAL A 273 -34.96 -12.31 -16.86
CA VAL A 273 -34.31 -11.83 -18.09
C VAL A 273 -33.71 -10.44 -17.90
N GLN A 274 -34.40 -9.52 -17.23
CA GLN A 274 -33.86 -8.21 -16.89
C GLN A 274 -32.63 -8.33 -16.01
N GLY A 275 -32.66 -9.20 -14.99
CA GLY A 275 -31.52 -9.50 -14.12
C GLY A 275 -30.32 -10.02 -14.90
N ILE A 276 -30.54 -10.96 -15.84
CA ILE A 276 -29.49 -11.51 -16.70
C ILE A 276 -28.86 -10.42 -17.57
N ILE A 277 -29.66 -9.59 -18.22
CA ILE A 277 -29.16 -8.51 -19.08
C ILE A 277 -28.38 -7.50 -18.26
N MET A 278 -28.95 -7.01 -17.16
CA MET A 278 -28.36 -5.97 -16.33
C MET A 278 -27.03 -6.42 -15.74
N PHE A 279 -27.02 -7.53 -14.99
CA PHE A 279 -25.81 -8.01 -14.33
C PHE A 279 -24.79 -8.59 -15.30
N GLY A 280 -25.23 -9.16 -16.44
CA GLY A 280 -24.34 -9.65 -17.47
C GLY A 280 -23.54 -8.52 -18.14
N VAL A 281 -24.22 -7.45 -18.55
CA VAL A 281 -23.54 -6.29 -19.15
C VAL A 281 -22.71 -5.53 -18.14
N LEU A 282 -23.23 -5.36 -16.89
CA LEU A 282 -22.45 -4.75 -15.80
C LEU A 282 -21.18 -5.54 -15.47
N ALA A 283 -21.22 -6.87 -15.52
CA ALA A 283 -20.04 -7.69 -15.26
C ALA A 283 -18.90 -7.39 -16.25
N VAL A 284 -19.23 -7.24 -17.55
CA VAL A 284 -18.25 -6.86 -18.57
C VAL A 284 -17.72 -5.44 -18.34
N SER A 285 -18.60 -4.50 -18.04
CA SER A 285 -18.25 -3.10 -17.79
C SER A 285 -17.31 -2.96 -16.59
N VAL A 286 -17.65 -3.59 -15.46
CA VAL A 286 -16.85 -3.56 -14.25
C VAL A 286 -15.52 -4.29 -14.42
N PHE A 287 -15.49 -5.39 -15.19
CA PHE A 287 -14.23 -6.06 -15.55
C PHE A 287 -13.26 -5.10 -16.24
N LEU A 288 -13.75 -4.33 -17.24
CA LEU A 288 -12.94 -3.34 -17.94
C LEU A 288 -12.42 -2.24 -16.99
N PHE A 289 -13.29 -1.71 -16.11
CA PHE A 289 -12.90 -0.68 -15.15
C PHE A 289 -11.84 -1.17 -14.16
N VAL A 290 -12.05 -2.35 -13.58
CA VAL A 290 -11.12 -2.91 -12.59
C VAL A 290 -9.78 -3.20 -13.22
N GLN A 291 -9.76 -3.83 -14.41
CA GLN A 291 -8.52 -4.14 -15.11
C GLN A 291 -7.75 -2.86 -15.51
N ALA A 292 -8.46 -1.88 -16.07
CA ALA A 292 -7.86 -0.61 -16.45
C ALA A 292 -7.32 0.16 -15.23
N GLY A 293 -8.10 0.22 -14.15
CA GLY A 293 -7.73 0.92 -12.92
C GLY A 293 -6.51 0.31 -12.21
N ILE A 294 -6.44 -1.02 -12.09
CA ILE A 294 -5.30 -1.71 -11.47
C ILE A 294 -4.02 -1.47 -12.26
N ARG A 295 -4.08 -1.55 -13.59
CA ARG A 295 -2.90 -1.36 -14.45
C ARG A 295 -2.42 0.10 -14.42
N MET A 296 -3.32 1.08 -14.50
CA MET A 296 -2.97 2.49 -14.35
C MET A 296 -2.44 2.79 -12.94
N GLY A 297 -3.07 2.23 -11.90
CA GLY A 297 -2.62 2.33 -10.52
C GLY A 297 -1.20 1.80 -10.30
N THR A 298 -0.80 0.74 -11.02
CA THR A 298 0.56 0.20 -10.97
C THR A 298 1.60 1.23 -11.42
N TYR A 299 1.34 1.93 -12.52
CA TYR A 299 2.22 3.00 -12.99
C TYR A 299 2.26 4.19 -12.02
N ASN A 300 1.11 4.58 -11.46
CA ASN A 300 1.04 5.68 -10.48
C ASN A 300 1.80 5.36 -9.18
N ILE A 301 1.76 4.10 -8.70
CA ILE A 301 2.53 3.66 -7.54
C ILE A 301 4.03 3.75 -7.83
N LEU A 302 4.49 3.19 -8.96
CA LEU A 302 5.91 3.19 -9.33
C LEU A 302 6.46 4.60 -9.58
N LEU A 303 5.68 5.46 -10.22
CA LEU A 303 6.07 6.86 -10.46
C LEU A 303 5.82 7.78 -9.26
N GLN A 304 5.24 7.25 -8.19
CA GLN A 304 4.84 8.01 -6.99
C GLN A 304 3.99 9.25 -7.34
N GLU A 305 3.01 9.07 -8.21
CA GLU A 305 2.12 10.12 -8.69
C GLU A 305 0.73 10.04 -8.04
N GLN A 306 -0.07 11.09 -8.20
CA GLN A 306 -1.45 11.21 -7.72
C GLN A 306 -1.57 10.98 -6.20
N ASP A 307 -2.09 9.83 -5.77
CA ASP A 307 -2.32 9.50 -4.35
C ASP A 307 -1.09 8.87 -3.67
N TYR A 308 -0.03 8.62 -4.45
CA TYR A 308 1.21 7.99 -4.01
C TYR A 308 2.39 8.96 -3.91
N THR A 309 2.15 10.27 -4.01
CA THR A 309 3.17 11.32 -3.72
C THR A 309 3.60 11.26 -2.26
N LYS A 310 4.87 11.63 -1.98
CA LYS A 310 5.47 11.62 -0.64
C LYS A 310 4.57 12.30 0.38
N ASP A 311 4.09 13.52 0.08
CA ASP A 311 3.25 14.30 0.99
C ASP A 311 1.91 13.61 1.28
N LYS A 312 1.30 12.98 0.27
CA LYS A 312 0.04 12.25 0.46
C LYS A 312 0.23 10.94 1.22
N LYS A 313 1.34 10.22 1.01
CA LYS A 313 1.68 9.03 1.79
C LYS A 313 1.83 9.38 3.28
N LEU A 314 2.56 10.47 3.60
CA LEU A 314 2.72 10.95 4.98
C LEU A 314 1.38 11.39 5.57
N ALA A 315 0.60 12.22 4.85
CA ALA A 315 -0.72 12.65 5.29
C ALA A 315 -1.70 11.49 5.49
N LYS A 316 -1.61 10.45 4.64
CA LYS A 316 -2.43 9.23 4.78
C LYS A 316 -2.02 8.42 6.00
N ARG A 317 -0.71 8.32 6.29
CA ARG A 317 -0.17 7.61 7.45
C ARG A 317 -0.62 8.27 8.76
N GLU A 318 -0.50 9.60 8.86
CA GLU A 318 -0.93 10.36 10.04
C GLU A 318 -2.45 10.45 10.18
N GLY A 319 -3.17 10.62 9.06
CA GLY A 319 -4.63 10.74 9.06
C GLY A 319 -5.36 9.39 9.17
N ALA A 320 -4.79 8.30 8.66
CA ALA A 320 -5.40 6.97 8.70
C ALA A 320 -5.47 6.42 10.11
N ASP A 321 -4.45 6.65 10.95
CA ASP A 321 -4.43 6.16 12.32
C ASP A 321 -5.57 6.77 13.16
N ARG A 322 -5.79 8.08 13.06
CA ARG A 322 -6.87 8.76 13.80
C ARG A 322 -8.25 8.43 13.26
N MET A 323 -8.43 8.51 11.94
CA MET A 323 -9.72 8.24 11.32
C MET A 323 -10.10 6.76 11.48
N GLY A 324 -9.13 5.83 11.40
CA GLY A 324 -9.35 4.42 11.63
C GLY A 324 -9.84 4.12 13.05
N GLN A 325 -9.25 4.76 14.07
CA GLN A 325 -9.69 4.63 15.47
C GLN A 325 -11.13 5.17 15.67
N ILE A 326 -11.41 6.37 15.15
CA ILE A 326 -12.74 6.97 15.23
C ILE A 326 -13.77 6.10 14.50
N ALA A 327 -13.45 5.60 13.30
CA ALA A 327 -14.31 4.71 12.53
C ALA A 327 -14.58 3.41 13.28
N GLY A 328 -13.56 2.78 13.87
CA GLY A 328 -13.72 1.55 14.64
C GLY A 328 -14.72 1.71 15.80
N ILE A 329 -14.53 2.76 16.63
CA ILE A 329 -15.42 3.06 17.76
C ILE A 329 -16.84 3.34 17.25
N TYR A 330 -16.98 4.19 16.23
CA TYR A 330 -18.27 4.58 15.66
C TYR A 330 -19.06 3.37 15.14
N TRP A 331 -18.43 2.53 14.30
CA TRP A 331 -19.12 1.40 13.70
C TRP A 331 -19.46 0.30 14.71
N CYS A 332 -18.61 0.04 15.71
CA CYS A 332 -18.93 -0.86 16.81
C CYS A 332 -20.18 -0.37 17.60
N LEU A 333 -20.25 0.94 17.89
CA LEU A 333 -21.39 1.55 18.57
C LEU A 333 -22.67 1.43 17.73
N MET A 334 -22.59 1.72 16.42
CA MET A 334 -23.73 1.61 15.51
C MET A 334 -24.22 0.18 15.35
N CYS A 335 -23.32 -0.82 15.30
CA CYS A 335 -23.69 -2.23 15.32
C CYS A 335 -24.44 -2.59 16.61
N ALA A 336 -23.95 -2.15 17.77
CA ALA A 336 -24.63 -2.41 19.05
C ALA A 336 -26.02 -1.78 19.11
N ILE A 337 -26.18 -0.53 18.64
CA ILE A 337 -27.47 0.16 18.55
C ILE A 337 -28.39 -0.60 17.60
N TYR A 338 -27.92 -0.96 16.41
CA TYR A 338 -28.69 -1.70 15.41
C TYR A 338 -29.21 -3.02 15.96
N LEU A 339 -28.32 -3.83 16.55
CA LEU A 339 -28.68 -5.12 17.12
C LEU A 339 -29.68 -4.95 18.31
N GLY A 340 -29.38 -4.01 19.24
CA GLY A 340 -30.24 -3.72 20.36
C GLY A 340 -31.65 -3.29 19.93
N PHE A 341 -31.73 -2.38 18.95
CA PHE A 341 -33.04 -1.92 18.42
C PHE A 341 -33.76 -3.05 17.67
N SER A 342 -33.07 -3.84 16.83
CA SER A 342 -33.67 -4.93 16.06
C SER A 342 -34.19 -6.05 16.96
N PHE A 343 -33.48 -6.41 18.03
CA PHE A 343 -33.95 -7.40 19.01
C PHE A 343 -35.09 -6.88 19.88
N TYR A 344 -35.05 -5.59 20.27
CA TYR A 344 -36.10 -5.00 21.09
C TYR A 344 -37.42 -4.86 20.33
N THR A 345 -37.37 -4.42 19.06
CA THR A 345 -38.57 -4.19 18.25
C THR A 345 -39.03 -5.43 17.50
N ASN A 346 -38.17 -6.43 17.33
CA ASN A 346 -38.31 -7.60 16.45
C ASN A 346 -38.72 -7.26 14.99
N ASP A 347 -38.44 -6.02 14.55
CA ASP A 347 -38.76 -5.50 13.21
C ASP A 347 -37.49 -5.33 12.39
N TRP A 348 -36.95 -6.45 11.92
CA TRP A 348 -35.75 -6.49 11.08
C TRP A 348 -35.96 -5.82 9.73
N GLY A 349 -37.22 -5.82 9.23
CA GLY A 349 -37.55 -5.23 7.92
C GLY A 349 -37.41 -3.71 7.88
N ARG A 350 -37.52 -3.01 9.05
CA ARG A 350 -37.36 -1.54 9.12
C ARG A 350 -36.03 -1.12 9.74
N SER A 351 -35.46 -1.94 10.60
CA SER A 351 -34.22 -1.57 11.31
C SER A 351 -33.03 -1.33 10.39
N TRP A 352 -33.01 -1.89 9.16
CA TRP A 352 -31.95 -1.67 8.17
C TRP A 352 -31.75 -0.18 7.79
N ILE A 353 -32.79 0.68 7.98
CA ILE A 353 -32.73 2.13 7.74
C ILE A 353 -31.62 2.79 8.59
N LEU A 354 -31.28 2.19 9.73
CA LEU A 354 -30.20 2.68 10.59
C LEU A 354 -28.83 2.75 9.84
N TRP A 355 -28.57 1.86 8.87
CA TRP A 355 -27.30 1.81 8.16
C TRP A 355 -27.06 3.01 7.23
N PRO A 356 -28.02 3.40 6.34
CA PRO A 356 -27.87 4.61 5.54
C PRO A 356 -27.75 5.87 6.40
N VAL A 357 -28.52 5.98 7.50
CA VAL A 357 -28.46 7.11 8.43
C VAL A 357 -27.10 7.16 9.11
N ALA A 358 -26.59 6.02 9.58
CA ALA A 358 -25.26 5.90 10.16
C ALA A 358 -24.17 6.29 9.17
N GLY A 359 -24.28 5.88 7.90
CA GLY A 359 -23.36 6.26 6.84
C GLY A 359 -23.28 7.77 6.62
N CYS A 360 -24.43 8.44 6.55
CA CYS A 360 -24.50 9.90 6.43
C CYS A 360 -23.92 10.61 7.66
N ALA A 361 -24.24 10.13 8.88
CA ALA A 361 -23.69 10.68 10.11
C ALA A 361 -22.17 10.52 10.19
N PHE A 362 -21.65 9.35 9.80
CA PHE A 362 -20.21 9.13 9.73
C PHE A 362 -19.52 10.06 8.73
N GLY A 363 -20.14 10.29 7.56
CA GLY A 363 -19.65 11.25 6.58
C GLY A 363 -19.52 12.66 7.16
N ALA A 364 -20.51 13.12 7.92
CA ALA A 364 -20.49 14.42 8.60
C ALA A 364 -19.37 14.49 9.66
N ILE A 365 -19.16 13.41 10.44
CA ILE A 365 -18.07 13.31 11.42
C ILE A 365 -16.71 13.37 10.70
N ALA A 366 -16.56 12.64 9.60
CA ALA A 366 -15.30 12.64 8.82
C ALA A 366 -14.95 14.04 8.30
N VAL A 367 -15.94 14.79 7.79
CA VAL A 367 -15.76 16.18 7.36
C VAL A 367 -15.41 17.08 8.56
N ALA A 368 -16.11 16.96 9.68
CA ALA A 368 -15.85 17.77 10.87
C ALA A 368 -14.43 17.56 11.43
N VAL A 369 -13.95 16.31 11.45
CA VAL A 369 -12.59 15.96 11.87
C VAL A 369 -11.55 16.54 10.91
N SER A 370 -11.82 16.52 9.60
CA SER A 370 -10.93 17.08 8.59
C SER A 370 -10.82 18.62 8.66
N LEU A 371 -11.91 19.31 8.98
CA LEU A 371 -11.96 20.77 9.14
C LEU A 371 -11.27 21.25 10.43
N LYS A 372 -11.29 20.45 11.50
CA LYS A 372 -10.67 20.81 12.78
C LYS A 372 -9.13 20.77 12.73
N HIS A 373 -8.57 20.08 11.74
CA HIS A 373 -7.14 20.02 11.47
C HIS A 373 -6.88 20.36 9.99
N PRO A 374 -6.96 21.67 9.62
CA PRO A 374 -6.58 22.05 8.27
C PRO A 374 -5.11 21.68 8.04
N ARG A 375 -4.87 20.97 6.95
CA ARG A 375 -3.53 20.59 6.50
C ARG A 375 -2.67 21.86 6.40
N LYS A 376 -1.62 21.95 7.23
CA LYS A 376 -0.56 22.94 7.07
C LYS A 376 0.33 22.55 5.92
#